data_104e6ccfe2b0902b478a52e3e6f68f20
#
_entry.id   104e6ccfe2b0902b478a52e3e6f68f20
#
_cell.length_a   1.000
_cell.length_b   1.000
_cell.length_c   1.000
_cell.angle_alpha   90.00
_cell.angle_beta   90.00
_cell.angle_gamma   90.00
#
_symmetry.space_group_name_H-M   'P 1'
#
loop_
_entity.id
_entity.type
_entity.pdbx_description
1 polymer ?
#
loop_
_entity_poly.entity_id
_entity_poly.type
_entity_poly.pdbx_seq_one_letter_code
_entity_poly.pdbx_strand_id
1 'polypeptide(L)'
;MFDSLHEECGVFGVFENQTTTVAQTAYLALFALQHRGQESCGIAVNDDGVFRHHRGDGLVPDVFSKEQLAALGTGNMAIGHVRYSTTGGKNANNIQPLVIRHIKGNLAVAHNGNLVNAPELRRQFELKGAIFHGTSDTESIAYSIVEERLHSKSTEEAIEKIMPRLQGAFSCVVMTATKLIAFRDPNGFRPLCLGKTADDAYVVASESCALDSIGAHFVRDIAPGEIVVISKEGIRSITTHCGGPRHICVFEYIYFARPDSVIEGVSVQHARMRAGAYLAKEHPVDADIVIGVPDSGLDAALGYAQESGIPYGIGFIKNRYIGRSFIQPTQGQREDAVKIKLNVLRENIKGKRVVMIDDSIVRGTTSARIVSLLREAGATEVHMRVSAPPFRHPCFFGTDIDSEENLIACKFHEISEISCQLGVDSLGYLSVESTHELAKESGFGFCDGCFTGHYPIPTPKQQSKDKFEEKLNQFSSYYQVLD
;
A
#
# COMPACT_ATOMS: atom_id res chain seq x y z
N MET A 1 -9.03 -16.87 3.90
CA MET A 1 -8.47 -15.59 3.45
C MET A 1 -9.56 -14.57 3.64
N PHE A 2 -9.33 -13.47 4.38
CA PHE A 2 -10.34 -12.45 4.57
C PHE A 2 -10.57 -11.76 3.24
N ASP A 3 -11.82 -11.39 2.98
CA ASP A 3 -12.30 -10.74 1.75
C ASP A 3 -12.05 -9.22 1.74
N SER A 4 -11.16 -8.74 2.58
CA SER A 4 -10.73 -7.36 2.62
C SER A 4 -9.58 -7.16 1.62
N LEU A 5 -9.56 -6.02 0.96
CA LEU A 5 -8.40 -5.55 0.24
C LEU A 5 -7.16 -5.69 1.12
N HIS A 6 -6.11 -6.17 0.51
CA HIS A 6 -4.86 -6.33 1.20
C HIS A 6 -4.00 -5.09 0.96
N GLU A 7 -3.28 -4.74 1.99
CA GLU A 7 -2.51 -3.52 2.14
C GLU A 7 -1.33 -3.47 1.15
N GLU A 8 -0.77 -2.33 0.98
CA GLU A 8 0.38 -2.08 0.14
C GLU A 8 1.64 -1.89 0.97
N CYS A 9 2.81 -2.05 0.32
CA CYS A 9 4.10 -1.87 0.97
C CYS A 9 4.32 -0.44 1.48
N GLY A 10 5.20 -0.30 2.47
CA GLY A 10 5.71 0.99 2.95
C GLY A 10 7.23 1.03 2.92
N VAL A 11 7.80 2.15 2.46
CA VAL A 11 9.23 2.40 2.43
C VAL A 11 9.62 3.54 3.35
N PHE A 12 10.81 3.46 3.89
CA PHE A 12 11.42 4.49 4.73
C PHE A 12 12.92 4.58 4.46
N GLY A 13 13.49 5.78 4.58
CA GLY A 13 14.91 6.02 4.52
C GLY A 13 15.31 7.20 5.40
N VAL A 14 16.48 7.12 6.06
CA VAL A 14 17.06 8.17 6.86
C VAL A 14 18.53 8.36 6.51
N PHE A 15 18.95 9.62 6.42
CA PHE A 15 20.33 10.03 6.23
C PHE A 15 20.71 11.04 7.33
N GLU A 16 21.72 10.72 8.08
CA GLU A 16 22.30 11.58 9.11
C GLU A 16 23.75 11.96 8.77
N ASN A 17 24.17 13.17 9.17
CA ASN A 17 25.54 13.63 8.94
C ASN A 17 26.55 12.95 9.87
N GLN A 18 26.09 12.39 10.98
CA GLN A 18 26.89 11.70 11.98
C GLN A 18 26.41 10.25 12.12
N THR A 19 27.28 9.40 12.63
CA THR A 19 26.93 8.02 12.96
C THR A 19 26.08 7.98 14.23
N THR A 20 24.89 7.44 14.12
CA THR A 20 23.89 7.36 15.20
C THR A 20 23.17 6.01 15.21
N THR A 21 22.10 5.89 15.98
CA THR A 21 21.23 4.71 16.06
C THR A 21 20.13 4.74 14.98
N VAL A 22 20.49 4.96 13.70
CA VAL A 22 19.56 5.07 12.58
C VAL A 22 18.62 3.85 12.43
N ALA A 23 19.04 2.67 12.91
CA ALA A 23 18.18 1.49 12.95
C ALA A 23 16.94 1.70 13.82
N GLN A 24 17.07 2.41 14.94
CA GLN A 24 15.96 2.71 15.83
C GLN A 24 14.99 3.72 15.22
N THR A 25 15.51 4.73 14.53
CA THR A 25 14.69 5.67 13.76
C THR A 25 13.89 4.95 12.67
N ALA A 26 14.54 4.05 11.91
CA ALA A 26 13.87 3.23 10.91
C ALA A 26 12.81 2.30 11.52
N TYR A 27 13.10 1.68 12.68
CA TYR A 27 12.13 0.85 13.41
C TYR A 27 10.87 1.63 13.76
N LEU A 28 10.97 2.82 14.34
CA LEU A 28 9.82 3.64 14.74
C LEU A 28 9.00 4.07 13.52
N ALA A 29 9.65 4.48 12.45
CA ALA A 29 8.98 4.86 11.21
C ALA A 29 8.26 3.67 10.55
N LEU A 30 8.89 2.49 10.51
CA LEU A 30 8.25 1.28 9.99
C LEU A 30 7.07 0.83 10.87
N PHE A 31 7.17 1.01 12.18
CA PHE A 31 6.05 0.73 13.09
C PHE A 31 4.85 1.64 12.79
N ALA A 32 5.09 2.92 12.47
CA ALA A 32 4.05 3.84 12.02
C ALA A 32 3.45 3.46 10.65
N LEU A 33 4.24 2.84 9.76
CA LEU A 33 3.83 2.35 8.45
C LEU A 33 3.29 0.91 8.46
N GLN A 34 3.14 0.28 9.63
CA GLN A 34 2.74 -1.13 9.75
C GLN A 34 1.38 -1.45 9.11
N HIS A 35 0.49 -0.47 9.04
CA HIS A 35 -0.80 -0.61 8.35
C HIS A 35 -0.64 -0.92 6.86
N ARG A 36 0.46 -0.49 6.22
CA ARG A 36 0.75 -0.75 4.79
C ARG A 36 1.26 -2.16 4.53
N GLY A 37 1.95 -2.80 5.49
CA GLY A 37 2.50 -4.14 5.29
C GLY A 37 2.61 -4.92 6.59
N GLN A 38 1.98 -6.10 6.66
CA GLN A 38 1.89 -6.91 7.88
C GLN A 38 2.44 -8.34 7.70
N GLU A 39 2.98 -8.67 6.54
CA GLU A 39 3.51 -10.03 6.27
C GLU A 39 4.98 -10.18 6.63
N SER A 40 5.78 -9.18 6.27
CA SER A 40 7.21 -9.18 6.57
C SER A 40 7.76 -7.76 6.60
N CYS A 41 8.93 -7.61 7.21
CA CYS A 41 9.60 -6.32 7.27
C CYS A 41 11.12 -6.49 7.32
N GLY A 42 11.85 -5.40 7.05
CA GLY A 42 13.29 -5.40 7.12
C GLY A 42 13.88 -4.01 7.24
N ILE A 43 15.09 -3.96 7.80
CA ILE A 43 15.93 -2.76 7.93
C ILE A 43 17.32 -3.10 7.44
N ALA A 44 17.92 -2.20 6.65
CA ALA A 44 19.33 -2.21 6.30
C ALA A 44 19.98 -0.92 6.78
N VAL A 45 21.15 -1.03 7.41
CA VAL A 45 21.96 0.07 7.96
C VAL A 45 23.28 0.14 7.24
N ASN A 46 23.73 1.32 6.93
CA ASN A 46 25.06 1.59 6.39
C ASN A 46 25.93 2.28 7.46
N ASP A 47 27.06 1.67 7.74
CA ASP A 47 28.11 2.19 8.59
C ASP A 47 29.39 2.35 7.76
N ASP A 48 29.55 3.52 7.17
CA ASP A 48 30.69 3.89 6.31
C ASP A 48 31.01 2.85 5.21
N GLY A 49 29.97 2.38 4.52
CA GLY A 49 30.08 1.40 3.44
C GLY A 49 29.90 -0.06 3.87
N VAL A 50 29.86 -0.34 5.16
CA VAL A 50 29.52 -1.65 5.71
C VAL A 50 28.01 -1.76 5.90
N PHE A 51 27.37 -2.66 5.15
CA PHE A 51 25.94 -2.87 5.25
C PHE A 51 25.61 -4.02 6.19
N ARG A 52 24.79 -3.73 7.20
CA ARG A 52 24.15 -4.73 8.05
C ARG A 52 22.67 -4.69 7.81
N HIS A 53 22.01 -5.84 7.80
CA HIS A 53 20.57 -5.91 7.61
C HIS A 53 19.96 -7.05 8.42
N HIS A 54 18.70 -6.86 8.81
CA HIS A 54 17.85 -7.89 9.37
C HIS A 54 16.47 -7.82 8.70
N ARG A 55 15.91 -8.99 8.36
CA ARG A 55 14.62 -9.13 7.67
C ARG A 55 13.92 -10.38 8.19
N GLY A 56 12.60 -10.33 8.31
CA GLY A 56 11.83 -11.49 8.78
C GLY A 56 10.35 -11.40 8.44
N ASP A 57 9.69 -12.54 8.53
CA ASP A 57 8.23 -12.63 8.46
C ASP A 57 7.62 -12.20 9.79
N GLY A 58 6.56 -11.41 9.72
CA GLY A 58 5.83 -10.88 10.87
C GLY A 58 5.76 -9.37 10.91
N LEU A 59 5.16 -8.86 11.98
CA LEU A 59 5.08 -7.44 12.26
C LEU A 59 6.44 -6.88 12.70
N VAL A 60 6.62 -5.58 12.57
CA VAL A 60 7.86 -4.90 12.97
C VAL A 60 8.30 -5.26 14.41
N PRO A 61 7.43 -5.24 15.44
CA PRO A 61 7.83 -5.64 16.79
C PRO A 61 8.12 -7.13 16.95
N ASP A 62 7.59 -7.99 16.07
CA ASP A 62 7.85 -9.44 16.11
C ASP A 62 9.22 -9.78 15.49
N VAL A 63 9.61 -9.03 14.47
CA VAL A 63 10.87 -9.24 13.72
C VAL A 63 12.05 -8.57 14.41
N PHE A 64 11.86 -7.39 15.04
CA PHE A 64 12.93 -6.61 15.62
C PHE A 64 12.87 -6.61 17.14
N SER A 65 13.53 -7.58 17.77
CA SER A 65 13.84 -7.51 19.21
C SER A 65 14.93 -6.45 19.49
N LYS A 66 15.17 -6.16 20.77
CA LYS A 66 16.25 -5.27 21.16
C LYS A 66 17.62 -5.77 20.69
N GLU A 67 17.82 -7.08 20.70
CA GLU A 67 19.05 -7.75 20.29
C GLU A 67 19.26 -7.60 18.76
N GLN A 68 18.20 -7.80 17.95
CA GLN A 68 18.29 -7.61 16.50
C GLN A 68 18.57 -6.15 16.14
N LEU A 69 17.92 -5.19 16.79
CA LEU A 69 18.22 -3.77 16.58
C LEU A 69 19.65 -3.42 16.97
N ALA A 70 20.14 -3.96 18.11
CA ALA A 70 21.52 -3.75 18.54
C ALA A 70 22.53 -4.38 17.57
N ALA A 71 22.20 -5.53 16.98
CA ALA A 71 23.05 -6.22 15.99
C ALA A 71 23.18 -5.44 14.66
N LEU A 72 22.21 -4.59 14.31
CA LEU A 72 22.33 -3.66 13.18
C LEU A 72 23.39 -2.56 13.45
N GLY A 73 23.69 -2.30 14.70
CA GLY A 73 24.73 -1.36 15.10
C GLY A 73 24.35 0.10 14.87
N THR A 74 25.38 0.93 14.84
CA THR A 74 25.27 2.35 14.48
C THR A 74 25.56 2.56 13.01
N GLY A 75 25.14 3.68 12.45
CA GLY A 75 25.38 4.06 11.07
C GLY A 75 24.91 5.48 10.82
N ASN A 76 25.15 5.96 9.61
CA ASN A 76 24.67 7.28 9.19
C ASN A 76 23.50 7.22 8.21
N MET A 77 23.16 6.03 7.75
CA MET A 77 22.00 5.80 6.86
C MET A 77 21.30 4.49 7.23
N ALA A 78 19.98 4.49 7.11
CA ALA A 78 19.19 3.26 7.11
C ALA A 78 18.06 3.36 6.11
N ILE A 79 17.68 2.21 5.53
CA ILE A 79 16.44 2.06 4.80
C ILE A 79 15.62 0.92 5.39
N GLY A 80 14.31 1.08 5.34
CA GLY A 80 13.37 0.12 5.88
C GLY A 80 12.21 -0.16 4.95
N HIS A 81 11.59 -1.31 5.13
CA HIS A 81 10.45 -1.77 4.34
C HIS A 81 9.47 -2.57 5.20
N VAL A 82 8.19 -2.32 5.03
CA VAL A 82 7.09 -3.21 5.45
C VAL A 82 6.40 -3.75 4.20
N ARG A 83 6.22 -5.07 4.16
CA ARG A 83 5.77 -5.77 2.96
C ARG A 83 4.38 -6.34 3.12
N TYR A 84 3.60 -6.19 2.06
CA TYR A 84 2.51 -7.08 1.70
C TYR A 84 2.79 -7.68 0.31
N SER A 85 2.49 -8.97 0.11
CA SER A 85 2.81 -9.67 -1.15
C SER A 85 1.85 -9.27 -2.26
N THR A 86 2.30 -8.42 -3.18
CA THR A 86 1.59 -8.04 -4.40
C THR A 86 2.04 -8.87 -5.60
N THR A 87 3.34 -9.09 -5.71
CA THR A 87 3.97 -9.95 -6.74
C THR A 87 5.04 -10.80 -6.07
N GLY A 88 5.09 -12.10 -6.42
CA GLY A 88 5.94 -13.09 -5.76
C GLY A 88 5.39 -13.52 -4.41
N GLY A 89 5.28 -14.82 -4.18
CA GLY A 89 4.68 -15.42 -2.98
C GLY A 89 5.46 -15.15 -1.68
N LYS A 90 5.09 -15.87 -0.64
CA LYS A 90 5.75 -15.84 0.68
C LYS A 90 7.12 -16.51 0.64
N ASN A 91 8.06 -15.89 -0.08
CA ASN A 91 9.44 -16.32 -0.17
C ASN A 91 10.32 -15.36 0.64
N ALA A 92 11.13 -15.87 1.55
CA ALA A 92 12.06 -15.07 2.37
C ALA A 92 13.01 -14.21 1.52
N ASN A 93 13.31 -14.62 0.29
CA ASN A 93 14.13 -13.85 -0.64
C ASN A 93 13.43 -12.59 -1.18
N ASN A 94 12.09 -12.52 -1.08
CA ASN A 94 11.31 -11.36 -1.49
C ASN A 94 11.20 -10.28 -0.39
N ILE A 95 11.68 -10.58 0.82
CA ILE A 95 11.64 -9.62 1.93
C ILE A 95 12.66 -8.51 1.68
N GLN A 96 12.20 -7.28 1.74
CA GLN A 96 13.01 -6.10 1.49
C GLN A 96 13.46 -5.45 2.81
N PRO A 97 14.53 -4.61 2.79
CA PRO A 97 15.33 -4.17 1.65
C PRO A 97 16.17 -5.29 1.02
N LEU A 98 16.28 -5.29 -0.32
CA LEU A 98 17.21 -6.16 -1.01
C LEU A 98 18.61 -5.58 -0.92
N VAL A 99 19.55 -6.31 -0.32
CA VAL A 99 20.95 -5.90 -0.18
C VAL A 99 21.79 -6.67 -1.19
N ILE A 100 22.44 -5.93 -2.07
CA ILE A 100 23.23 -6.45 -3.19
C ILE A 100 24.66 -5.96 -3.08
N ARG A 101 25.60 -6.86 -3.31
CA ARG A 101 27.02 -6.51 -3.47
C ARG A 101 27.43 -6.66 -4.92
N HIS A 102 27.96 -5.58 -5.48
CA HIS A 102 28.44 -5.58 -6.86
C HIS A 102 29.79 -4.83 -6.98
N ILE A 103 30.39 -4.86 -8.17
CA ILE A 103 31.75 -4.33 -8.39
C ILE A 103 31.93 -2.83 -8.05
N LYS A 104 30.85 -2.05 -8.05
CA LYS A 104 30.87 -0.62 -7.69
C LYS A 104 30.51 -0.36 -6.22
N GLY A 105 30.37 -1.39 -5.39
CA GLY A 105 30.06 -1.30 -3.96
C GLY A 105 28.75 -1.98 -3.58
N ASN A 106 28.30 -1.69 -2.37
CA ASN A 106 27.02 -2.20 -1.83
C ASN A 106 25.86 -1.31 -2.28
N LEU A 107 24.72 -1.96 -2.51
CA LEU A 107 23.44 -1.33 -2.83
C LEU A 107 22.34 -1.98 -1.97
N ALA A 108 21.47 -1.19 -1.39
CA ALA A 108 20.23 -1.70 -0.78
C ALA A 108 19.03 -0.97 -1.40
N VAL A 109 17.96 -1.72 -1.70
CA VAL A 109 16.78 -1.20 -2.40
C VAL A 109 15.51 -1.60 -1.63
N ALA A 110 14.64 -0.63 -1.39
CA ALA A 110 13.28 -0.81 -0.91
C ALA A 110 12.31 -0.18 -1.92
N HIS A 111 11.22 -0.89 -2.23
CA HIS A 111 10.26 -0.54 -3.28
C HIS A 111 8.83 -0.73 -2.80
N ASN A 112 7.99 0.27 -3.03
CA ASN A 112 6.54 0.22 -2.92
C ASN A 112 5.93 0.42 -4.30
N GLY A 113 5.17 -0.57 -4.76
CA GLY A 113 4.50 -0.56 -6.06
C GLY A 113 4.56 -1.90 -6.77
N ASN A 114 4.34 -1.88 -8.08
CA ASN A 114 4.43 -3.05 -8.95
C ASN A 114 4.78 -2.66 -10.38
N LEU A 115 5.79 -3.31 -10.96
CA LEU A 115 6.17 -3.15 -12.36
C LEU A 115 5.36 -4.08 -13.24
N VAL A 116 4.65 -3.52 -14.21
CA VAL A 116 3.87 -4.31 -15.18
C VAL A 116 4.76 -5.04 -16.20
N ASN A 117 5.98 -4.54 -16.44
CA ASN A 117 6.96 -5.16 -17.32
C ASN A 117 8.09 -5.91 -16.59
N ALA A 118 7.92 -6.23 -15.30
CA ALA A 118 8.90 -7.01 -14.55
C ALA A 118 9.29 -8.35 -15.23
N PRO A 119 8.34 -9.13 -15.81
CA PRO A 119 8.67 -10.36 -16.51
C PRO A 119 9.58 -10.16 -17.72
N GLU A 120 9.39 -9.11 -18.51
CA GLU A 120 10.21 -8.78 -19.67
C GLU A 120 11.61 -8.36 -19.25
N LEU A 121 11.72 -7.51 -18.21
CA LEU A 121 13.01 -7.10 -17.65
C LEU A 121 13.78 -8.30 -17.10
N ARG A 122 13.12 -9.15 -16.32
CA ARG A 122 13.71 -10.36 -15.77
C ARG A 122 14.27 -11.26 -16.88
N ARG A 123 13.46 -11.56 -17.90
CA ARG A 123 13.90 -12.37 -19.05
C ARG A 123 15.13 -11.79 -19.74
N GLN A 124 15.18 -10.47 -19.94
CA GLN A 124 16.34 -9.80 -20.55
C GLN A 124 17.61 -10.02 -19.72
N PHE A 125 17.53 -9.99 -18.38
CA PHE A 125 18.65 -10.22 -17.49
C PHE A 125 19.05 -11.70 -17.44
N GLU A 126 18.10 -12.63 -17.36
CA GLU A 126 18.36 -14.07 -17.36
C GLU A 126 19.06 -14.52 -18.64
N LEU A 127 18.68 -13.98 -19.80
CA LEU A 127 19.36 -14.22 -21.08
C LEU A 127 20.81 -13.68 -21.13
N LYS A 128 21.14 -12.72 -20.24
CA LYS A 128 22.52 -12.22 -20.05
C LYS A 128 23.27 -12.97 -18.94
N GLY A 129 22.67 -14.00 -18.36
CA GLY A 129 23.25 -14.83 -17.30
C GLY A 129 23.03 -14.30 -15.88
N ALA A 130 22.09 -13.38 -15.66
CA ALA A 130 21.74 -12.95 -14.31
C ALA A 130 21.01 -14.07 -13.54
N ILE A 131 21.33 -14.21 -12.27
CA ILE A 131 20.75 -15.21 -11.36
C ILE A 131 19.82 -14.49 -10.40
N PHE A 132 18.52 -14.75 -10.50
CA PHE A 132 17.53 -14.24 -9.58
C PHE A 132 17.36 -15.18 -8.38
N HIS A 133 17.23 -14.60 -7.19
CA HIS A 133 17.03 -15.33 -5.95
C HIS A 133 15.58 -15.31 -5.47
N GLY A 134 14.86 -14.26 -5.84
CA GLY A 134 13.46 -14.06 -5.52
C GLY A 134 12.57 -14.01 -6.76
N THR A 135 11.29 -13.76 -6.51
CA THR A 135 10.27 -13.60 -7.54
C THR A 135 9.71 -12.17 -7.58
N SER A 136 10.22 -11.27 -6.71
CA SER A 136 9.82 -9.88 -6.63
C SER A 136 10.34 -9.06 -7.81
N ASP A 137 9.54 -8.13 -8.30
CA ASP A 137 9.89 -7.13 -9.30
C ASP A 137 10.99 -6.16 -8.83
N THR A 138 11.13 -5.97 -7.51
CA THR A 138 12.19 -5.18 -6.89
C THR A 138 13.58 -5.68 -7.29
N GLU A 139 13.75 -6.99 -7.47
CA GLU A 139 15.02 -7.57 -7.92
C GLU A 139 15.33 -7.14 -9.36
N SER A 140 14.31 -7.02 -10.22
CA SER A 140 14.47 -6.48 -11.60
C SER A 140 14.86 -5.00 -11.59
N ILE A 141 14.31 -4.18 -10.66
CA ILE A 141 14.75 -2.80 -10.46
C ILE A 141 16.23 -2.77 -10.06
N ALA A 142 16.62 -3.58 -9.09
CA ALA A 142 17.97 -3.64 -8.60
C ALA A 142 18.97 -4.06 -9.68
N TYR A 143 18.64 -5.07 -10.49
CA TYR A 143 19.46 -5.47 -11.66
C TYR A 143 19.55 -4.36 -12.69
N SER A 144 18.45 -3.64 -12.98
CA SER A 144 18.47 -2.51 -13.91
C SER A 144 19.43 -1.40 -13.45
N ILE A 145 19.41 -1.06 -12.15
CA ILE A 145 20.32 -0.08 -11.56
C ILE A 145 21.77 -0.57 -11.67
N VAL A 146 22.06 -1.82 -11.32
CA VAL A 146 23.42 -2.38 -11.31
C VAL A 146 23.99 -2.45 -12.72
N GLU A 147 23.22 -2.93 -13.72
CA GLU A 147 23.64 -2.99 -15.11
C GLU A 147 24.00 -1.60 -15.63
N GLU A 148 23.09 -0.63 -15.50
CA GLU A 148 23.33 0.73 -15.99
C GLU A 148 24.47 1.44 -15.23
N ARG A 149 24.66 1.11 -13.94
CA ARG A 149 25.74 1.66 -13.12
C ARG A 149 27.13 1.29 -13.63
N LEU A 150 27.28 0.24 -14.40
CA LEU A 150 28.55 -0.11 -15.07
C LEU A 150 28.95 0.93 -16.12
N HIS A 151 27.98 1.60 -16.71
CA HIS A 151 28.14 2.56 -17.80
C HIS A 151 27.92 4.01 -17.35
N SER A 152 27.41 4.23 -16.15
CA SER A 152 27.11 5.55 -15.59
C SER A 152 28.15 5.98 -14.56
N LYS A 153 28.34 7.29 -14.38
CA LYS A 153 29.31 7.88 -13.44
C LYS A 153 28.86 7.70 -11.99
N SER A 154 27.54 7.71 -11.74
CA SER A 154 26.96 7.61 -10.41
C SER A 154 25.70 6.74 -10.41
N THR A 155 25.21 6.36 -9.21
CA THR A 155 24.00 5.56 -9.06
C THR A 155 22.76 6.36 -9.45
N GLU A 156 22.71 7.64 -9.12
CA GLU A 156 21.61 8.52 -9.50
C GLU A 156 21.52 8.73 -11.03
N GLU A 157 22.66 8.81 -11.73
CA GLU A 157 22.68 8.83 -13.20
C GLU A 157 22.17 7.51 -13.78
N ALA A 158 22.52 6.38 -13.16
CA ALA A 158 22.00 5.09 -13.57
C ALA A 158 20.47 5.01 -13.39
N ILE A 159 19.95 5.49 -12.24
CA ILE A 159 18.51 5.55 -11.96
C ILE A 159 17.80 6.45 -12.98
N GLU A 160 18.36 7.61 -13.30
CA GLU A 160 17.81 8.53 -14.29
C GLU A 160 17.64 7.85 -15.67
N LYS A 161 18.67 7.11 -16.12
CA LYS A 161 18.65 6.42 -17.42
C LYS A 161 17.72 5.21 -17.47
N ILE A 162 17.52 4.50 -16.34
CA ILE A 162 16.62 3.33 -16.32
C ILE A 162 15.16 3.73 -16.13
N MET A 163 14.85 4.89 -15.57
CA MET A 163 13.49 5.31 -15.25
C MET A 163 12.51 5.14 -16.42
N PRO A 164 12.84 5.51 -17.67
CA PRO A 164 11.93 5.28 -18.81
C PRO A 164 11.73 3.80 -19.18
N ARG A 165 12.60 2.89 -18.70
CA ARG A 165 12.52 1.44 -18.96
C ARG A 165 11.61 0.74 -17.95
N LEU A 166 11.40 1.34 -16.78
CA LEU A 166 10.53 0.82 -15.72
C LEU A 166 9.08 1.24 -16.01
N GLN A 167 8.21 0.27 -16.22
CA GLN A 167 6.78 0.52 -16.47
C GLN A 167 5.97 0.00 -15.29
N GLY A 168 5.17 0.86 -14.68
CA GLY A 168 4.35 0.52 -13.52
C GLY A 168 4.41 1.58 -12.42
N ALA A 169 3.98 1.18 -11.24
CA ALA A 169 4.06 1.99 -10.04
C ALA A 169 5.35 1.69 -9.28
N PHE A 170 6.10 2.74 -8.93
CA PHE A 170 7.29 2.57 -8.08
C PHE A 170 7.62 3.82 -7.27
N SER A 171 7.61 3.68 -5.96
CA SER A 171 8.24 4.59 -5.01
C SER A 171 9.38 3.84 -4.34
N CYS A 172 10.61 4.24 -4.64
CA CYS A 172 11.82 3.51 -4.26
C CYS A 172 12.72 4.32 -3.36
N VAL A 173 13.34 3.63 -2.41
CA VAL A 173 14.44 4.16 -1.60
C VAL A 173 15.67 3.27 -1.81
N VAL A 174 16.77 3.89 -2.21
CA VAL A 174 18.03 3.22 -2.52
C VAL A 174 19.12 3.78 -1.62
N MET A 175 19.88 2.90 -1.00
CA MET A 175 21.03 3.25 -0.17
C MET A 175 22.31 2.72 -0.82
N THR A 176 23.28 3.59 -1.00
CA THR A 176 24.65 3.28 -1.39
C THR A 176 25.60 3.50 -0.21
N ALA A 177 26.89 3.28 -0.40
CA ALA A 177 27.88 3.57 0.64
C ALA A 177 27.91 5.05 1.11
N THR A 178 27.47 6.00 0.27
CA THR A 178 27.60 7.44 0.52
C THR A 178 26.35 8.25 0.29
N LYS A 179 25.28 7.66 -0.23
CA LYS A 179 24.07 8.38 -0.65
C LYS A 179 22.81 7.61 -0.29
N LEU A 180 21.80 8.34 0.14
CA LEU A 180 20.41 7.91 0.15
C LEU A 180 19.71 8.54 -1.05
N ILE A 181 19.05 7.73 -1.88
CA ILE A 181 18.40 8.17 -3.09
C ILE A 181 16.95 7.72 -3.04
N ALA A 182 16.03 8.65 -3.21
CA ALA A 182 14.60 8.36 -3.31
C ALA A 182 14.10 8.74 -4.70
N PHE A 183 13.28 7.91 -5.33
CA PHE A 183 12.72 8.22 -6.63
C PHE A 183 11.31 7.64 -6.79
N ARG A 184 10.51 8.35 -7.57
CA ARG A 184 9.09 8.06 -7.79
C ARG A 184 8.79 7.92 -9.26
N ASP A 185 7.87 7.02 -9.62
CA ASP A 185 7.46 6.85 -11.01
C ASP A 185 6.91 8.15 -11.63
N PRO A 186 7.00 8.33 -12.96
CA PRO A 186 6.57 9.56 -13.63
C PRO A 186 5.06 9.86 -13.53
N ASN A 187 4.22 8.87 -13.20
CA ASN A 187 2.79 9.07 -12.97
C ASN A 187 2.49 9.41 -11.50
N GLY A 188 3.38 9.03 -10.57
CA GLY A 188 3.21 9.23 -9.14
C GLY A 188 2.12 8.36 -8.53
N PHE A 189 2.01 7.11 -8.97
CA PHE A 189 0.98 6.19 -8.47
C PHE A 189 1.01 6.02 -6.95
N ARG A 190 2.24 5.90 -6.36
CA ARG A 190 2.39 5.71 -4.91
C ARG A 190 2.96 6.97 -4.28
N PRO A 191 2.51 7.31 -3.05
CA PRO A 191 3.03 8.47 -2.35
C PRO A 191 4.48 8.25 -1.91
N LEU A 192 5.23 9.35 -1.84
CA LEU A 192 6.57 9.41 -1.26
C LEU A 192 6.84 10.83 -0.82
N CYS A 193 7.20 11.03 0.44
CA CYS A 193 7.45 12.34 1.02
C CYS A 193 8.85 12.49 1.60
N LEU A 194 9.29 13.71 1.68
CA LEU A 194 10.56 14.15 2.26
C LEU A 194 10.28 14.90 3.56
N GLY A 195 11.05 14.58 4.58
CA GLY A 195 11.04 15.27 5.86
C GLY A 195 12.45 15.59 6.37
N LYS A 196 12.51 16.33 7.47
CA LYS A 196 13.74 16.71 8.15
C LYS A 196 13.56 16.66 9.67
N THR A 197 14.47 16.03 10.38
CA THR A 197 14.47 16.02 11.85
C THR A 197 15.01 17.33 12.43
N ALA A 198 14.79 17.55 13.72
CA ALA A 198 15.36 18.69 14.42
C ALA A 198 16.90 18.72 14.41
N ASP A 199 17.52 17.55 14.32
CA ASP A 199 18.99 17.37 14.24
C ASP A 199 19.52 17.39 12.80
N ASP A 200 18.75 17.98 11.89
CA ASP A 200 19.10 18.15 10.47
C ASP A 200 19.24 16.86 9.65
N ALA A 201 18.78 15.71 10.13
CA ALA A 201 18.71 14.49 9.35
C ALA A 201 17.60 14.57 8.29
N TYR A 202 17.89 14.11 7.08
CA TYR A 202 16.87 13.97 6.04
C TYR A 202 16.21 12.59 6.12
N VAL A 203 14.91 12.58 5.96
CA VAL A 203 14.10 11.36 5.97
C VAL A 203 13.16 11.32 4.78
N VAL A 204 12.95 10.13 4.25
CA VAL A 204 11.97 9.86 3.20
C VAL A 204 11.03 8.73 3.65
N ALA A 205 9.75 8.85 3.36
CA ALA A 205 8.75 7.87 3.77
C ALA A 205 7.61 7.78 2.76
N SER A 206 6.91 6.66 2.74
CA SER A 206 5.68 6.50 1.97
C SER A 206 4.59 7.47 2.43
N GLU A 207 4.51 7.77 3.73
CA GLU A 207 3.48 8.62 4.32
C GLU A 207 4.04 9.59 5.36
N SER A 208 3.38 10.75 5.50
CA SER A 208 3.77 11.78 6.49
C SER A 208 3.61 11.31 7.94
N CYS A 209 2.69 10.40 8.25
CA CYS A 209 2.54 9.84 9.59
C CYS A 209 3.81 9.14 10.13
N ALA A 210 4.66 8.65 9.23
CA ALA A 210 5.96 8.10 9.62
C ALA A 210 6.94 9.20 10.04
N LEU A 211 6.87 10.38 9.44
CA LEU A 211 7.66 11.56 9.84
C LEU A 211 7.26 12.02 11.23
N ASP A 212 5.96 12.14 11.48
CA ASP A 212 5.43 12.56 12.78
C ASP A 212 5.87 11.62 13.91
N SER A 213 5.88 10.30 13.65
CA SER A 213 6.26 9.29 14.64
C SER A 213 7.71 9.36 15.10
N ILE A 214 8.59 9.96 14.31
CA ILE A 214 10.02 10.16 14.62
C ILE A 214 10.35 11.62 14.92
N GLY A 215 9.35 12.50 15.05
CA GLY A 215 9.53 13.92 15.30
C GLY A 215 10.18 14.69 14.15
N ALA A 216 10.06 14.22 12.92
CA ALA A 216 10.53 14.91 11.74
C ALA A 216 9.44 15.86 11.18
N HIS A 217 9.87 17.00 10.67
CA HIS A 217 8.98 17.93 9.98
C HIS A 217 8.81 17.55 8.52
N PHE A 218 7.57 17.58 8.03
CA PHE A 218 7.28 17.43 6.61
C PHE A 218 7.87 18.61 5.82
N VAL A 219 8.63 18.30 4.78
CA VAL A 219 9.22 19.31 3.89
C VAL A 219 8.37 19.45 2.64
N ARG A 220 8.13 18.33 1.94
CA ARG A 220 7.30 18.27 0.73
C ARG A 220 7.08 16.83 0.28
N ASP A 221 6.13 16.62 -0.61
CA ASP A 221 6.04 15.39 -1.39
C ASP A 221 7.18 15.35 -2.44
N ILE A 222 7.63 14.13 -2.80
CA ILE A 222 8.56 13.92 -3.91
C ILE A 222 7.73 13.86 -5.18
N ALA A 223 8.05 14.75 -6.13
CA ALA A 223 7.26 14.88 -7.35
C ALA A 223 7.30 13.61 -8.22
N PRO A 224 6.25 13.31 -8.99
CA PRO A 224 6.28 12.24 -9.99
C PRO A 224 7.44 12.43 -10.97
N GLY A 225 8.25 11.38 -11.18
CA GLY A 225 9.45 11.39 -12.02
C GLY A 225 10.68 12.02 -11.38
N GLU A 226 10.59 12.47 -10.12
CA GLU A 226 11.73 13.07 -9.41
C GLU A 226 12.64 12.00 -8.79
N ILE A 227 13.95 12.31 -8.83
CA ILE A 227 15.00 11.58 -8.11
C ILE A 227 15.61 12.54 -7.09
N VAL A 228 15.43 12.28 -5.82
CA VAL A 228 16.03 13.02 -4.70
C VAL A 228 17.30 12.32 -4.27
N VAL A 229 18.40 13.02 -4.25
CA VAL A 229 19.72 12.51 -3.82
C VAL A 229 20.14 13.23 -2.55
N ILE A 230 20.36 12.48 -1.49
CA ILE A 230 20.79 12.96 -0.17
C ILE A 230 22.19 12.43 0.10
N SER A 231 23.11 13.31 0.45
CA SER A 231 24.52 12.99 0.76
C SER A 231 25.08 13.94 1.80
N LYS A 232 26.34 13.78 2.19
CA LYS A 232 27.04 14.73 3.06
C LYS A 232 27.13 16.15 2.50
N GLU A 233 26.97 16.29 1.18
CA GLU A 233 26.96 17.59 0.47
C GLU A 233 25.58 18.27 0.54
N GLY A 234 24.60 17.62 1.10
CA GLY A 234 23.20 18.07 1.21
C GLY A 234 22.26 17.30 0.29
N ILE A 235 21.16 17.95 -0.06
CA ILE A 235 20.10 17.41 -0.88
C ILE A 235 20.07 18.05 -2.27
N ARG A 236 19.84 17.27 -3.32
CA ARG A 236 19.58 17.75 -4.67
C ARG A 236 18.53 16.91 -5.38
N SER A 237 17.83 17.51 -6.32
CA SER A 237 16.80 16.85 -7.12
C SER A 237 17.24 16.75 -8.59
N ILE A 238 16.89 15.64 -9.23
CA ILE A 238 16.96 15.46 -10.68
C ILE A 238 15.52 15.36 -11.16
N THR A 239 15.12 16.26 -12.05
CA THR A 239 13.72 16.44 -12.47
C THR A 239 13.51 16.17 -13.97
N THR A 240 14.45 15.46 -14.59
CA THR A 240 14.44 15.16 -16.04
C THR A 240 13.16 14.46 -16.50
N HIS A 241 12.57 13.63 -15.63
CA HIS A 241 11.35 12.86 -15.92
C HIS A 241 10.09 13.45 -15.27
N CYS A 242 10.17 14.64 -14.69
CA CYS A 242 9.02 15.35 -14.15
C CYS A 242 8.21 16.07 -15.24
N GLY A 243 6.98 16.47 -14.89
CA GLY A 243 6.12 17.31 -15.74
C GLY A 243 5.18 16.54 -16.67
N GLY A 244 5.19 15.21 -16.61
CA GLY A 244 4.20 14.38 -17.29
C GLY A 244 2.82 14.40 -16.59
N PRO A 245 1.83 13.69 -17.15
CA PRO A 245 0.55 13.48 -16.49
C PRO A 245 0.75 12.79 -15.14
N ARG A 246 -0.05 13.20 -14.14
CA ARG A 246 0.04 12.70 -12.77
C ARG A 246 -1.22 11.90 -12.43
N HIS A 247 -1.06 10.70 -11.92
CA HIS A 247 -2.16 9.77 -11.68
C HIS A 247 -1.94 9.01 -10.36
N ILE A 248 -2.19 9.69 -9.24
CA ILE A 248 -2.10 9.02 -7.95
C ILE A 248 -3.19 7.95 -7.83
N CYS A 249 -2.88 6.82 -7.20
CA CYS A 249 -3.89 5.82 -6.89
C CYS A 249 -4.96 6.43 -5.96
N VAL A 250 -6.20 6.52 -6.42
CA VAL A 250 -7.28 7.11 -5.62
C VAL A 250 -7.53 6.32 -4.34
N PHE A 251 -7.19 5.02 -4.35
CA PHE A 251 -7.38 4.13 -3.21
C PHE A 251 -6.44 4.45 -2.04
N GLU A 252 -5.39 5.23 -2.26
CA GLU A 252 -4.57 5.79 -1.16
C GLU A 252 -5.43 6.65 -0.22
N TYR A 253 -6.34 7.47 -0.76
CA TYR A 253 -7.25 8.28 0.06
C TYR A 253 -8.41 7.47 0.63
N ILE A 254 -8.90 6.45 -0.08
CA ILE A 254 -10.05 5.66 0.37
C ILE A 254 -9.66 4.70 1.49
N TYR A 255 -8.51 4.01 1.35
CA TYR A 255 -8.18 2.91 2.26
C TYR A 255 -6.72 2.86 2.74
N PHE A 256 -5.71 2.92 1.83
CA PHE A 256 -4.34 2.53 2.20
C PHE A 256 -3.69 3.45 3.21
N ALA A 257 -3.72 4.76 2.98
CA ALA A 257 -3.05 5.70 3.85
C ALA A 257 -3.75 5.83 5.21
N ARG A 258 -2.99 6.12 6.25
CA ARG A 258 -3.56 6.43 7.56
C ARG A 258 -4.32 7.77 7.52
N PRO A 259 -5.41 7.91 8.27
CA PRO A 259 -6.19 9.15 8.28
C PRO A 259 -5.40 10.40 8.70
N ASP A 260 -4.37 10.22 9.54
CA ASP A 260 -3.48 11.29 9.99
C ASP A 260 -2.39 11.67 8.98
N SER A 261 -2.33 10.99 7.83
CA SER A 261 -1.41 11.34 6.75
C SER A 261 -1.94 12.47 5.88
N VAL A 262 -0.99 13.25 5.33
CA VAL A 262 -1.21 14.24 4.27
C VAL A 262 -0.48 13.76 3.03
N ILE A 263 -1.19 13.66 1.90
CA ILE A 263 -0.64 13.22 0.61
C ILE A 263 -0.96 14.30 -0.42
N GLU A 264 0.04 14.79 -1.13
CA GLU A 264 -0.08 15.86 -2.14
C GLU A 264 -0.87 17.07 -1.62
N GLY A 265 -0.61 17.44 -0.37
CA GLY A 265 -1.25 18.56 0.30
C GLY A 265 -2.68 18.33 0.80
N VAL A 266 -3.24 17.11 0.64
CA VAL A 266 -4.61 16.77 1.05
C VAL A 266 -4.58 15.83 2.26
N SER A 267 -5.34 16.18 3.30
CA SER A 267 -5.57 15.32 4.46
C SER A 267 -6.39 14.10 4.06
N VAL A 268 -5.87 12.91 4.36
CA VAL A 268 -6.57 11.64 4.10
C VAL A 268 -7.89 11.59 4.87
N GLN A 269 -7.92 12.03 6.13
CA GLN A 269 -9.15 12.10 6.91
C GLN A 269 -10.21 12.96 6.24
N HIS A 270 -9.84 14.16 5.80
CA HIS A 270 -10.79 15.05 5.14
C HIS A 270 -11.29 14.47 3.82
N ALA A 271 -10.45 13.79 3.05
CA ALA A 271 -10.86 13.09 1.84
C ALA A 271 -11.91 12.00 2.14
N ARG A 272 -11.70 11.20 3.19
CA ARG A 272 -12.68 10.18 3.63
C ARG A 272 -13.98 10.78 4.14
N MET A 273 -13.92 11.86 4.92
CA MET A 273 -15.13 12.57 5.36
C MET A 273 -15.91 13.11 4.16
N ARG A 274 -15.22 13.63 3.14
CA ARG A 274 -15.81 14.10 1.89
C ARG A 274 -16.49 12.96 1.13
N ALA A 275 -15.88 11.76 1.09
CA ALA A 275 -16.52 10.56 0.52
C ALA A 275 -17.85 10.25 1.20
N GLY A 276 -17.91 10.31 2.52
CA GLY A 276 -19.13 10.13 3.28
C GLY A 276 -20.21 11.18 2.97
N ALA A 277 -19.80 12.44 2.84
CA ALA A 277 -20.73 13.53 2.49
C ALA A 277 -21.31 13.36 1.08
N TYR A 278 -20.51 12.93 0.09
CA TYR A 278 -21.01 12.61 -1.24
C TYR A 278 -21.95 11.41 -1.23
N LEU A 279 -21.61 10.35 -0.47
CA LEU A 279 -22.50 9.18 -0.32
C LEU A 279 -23.87 9.56 0.25
N ALA A 280 -23.93 10.50 1.19
CA ALA A 280 -25.20 10.97 1.74
C ALA A 280 -26.05 11.70 0.69
N LYS A 281 -25.43 12.42 -0.24
CA LYS A 281 -26.10 13.10 -1.35
C LYS A 281 -26.56 12.13 -2.44
N GLU A 282 -25.69 11.19 -2.80
CA GLU A 282 -25.97 10.22 -3.89
C GLU A 282 -26.97 9.14 -3.46
N HIS A 283 -26.90 8.71 -2.18
CA HIS A 283 -27.67 7.61 -1.64
C HIS A 283 -28.31 7.95 -0.28
N PRO A 284 -29.21 8.96 -0.24
CA PRO A 284 -29.91 9.30 0.98
C PRO A 284 -30.83 8.17 1.44
N VAL A 285 -31.00 8.03 2.74
CA VAL A 285 -31.92 7.06 3.34
C VAL A 285 -32.42 7.58 4.70
N ASP A 286 -33.64 7.22 5.06
CA ASP A 286 -34.16 7.49 6.39
C ASP A 286 -33.73 6.40 7.38
N ALA A 287 -32.94 6.76 8.37
CA ALA A 287 -32.38 5.83 9.35
C ALA A 287 -32.17 6.51 10.71
N ASP A 288 -31.90 5.71 11.73
CA ASP A 288 -31.82 6.18 13.11
C ASP A 288 -30.36 6.39 13.57
N ILE A 289 -29.38 5.79 12.89
CA ILE A 289 -27.97 5.86 13.25
C ILE A 289 -27.06 5.59 12.04
N VAL A 290 -25.95 6.33 11.96
CA VAL A 290 -24.84 6.05 11.05
C VAL A 290 -23.69 5.43 11.83
N ILE A 291 -23.14 4.34 11.36
CA ILE A 291 -21.97 3.66 11.93
C ILE A 291 -20.92 3.39 10.86
N GLY A 292 -19.65 3.36 11.23
CA GLY A 292 -18.56 2.95 10.35
C GLY A 292 -18.05 1.55 10.69
N VAL A 293 -17.62 0.82 9.67
CA VAL A 293 -16.85 -0.42 9.85
C VAL A 293 -15.40 -0.04 10.23
N PRO A 294 -14.90 -0.47 11.39
CA PRO A 294 -13.54 -0.09 11.82
C PRO A 294 -12.44 -0.79 11.01
N ASP A 295 -11.33 -0.10 10.66
CA ASP A 295 -11.02 1.30 11.01
C ASP A 295 -11.35 2.25 9.84
N SER A 296 -11.37 1.77 8.60
CA SER A 296 -11.41 2.53 7.36
C SER A 296 -12.74 3.25 7.08
N GLY A 297 -13.86 2.67 7.51
CA GLY A 297 -15.19 3.27 7.34
C GLY A 297 -15.54 4.38 8.32
N LEU A 298 -14.72 4.63 9.36
CA LEU A 298 -15.10 5.54 10.45
C LEU A 298 -15.19 7.01 10.02
N ASP A 299 -14.19 7.49 9.28
CA ASP A 299 -14.16 8.89 8.83
C ASP A 299 -15.24 9.18 7.79
N ALA A 300 -15.47 8.24 6.85
CA ALA A 300 -16.57 8.35 5.90
C ALA A 300 -17.95 8.32 6.59
N ALA A 301 -18.11 7.50 7.62
CA ALA A 301 -19.35 7.47 8.42
C ALA A 301 -19.59 8.81 9.13
N LEU A 302 -18.54 9.44 9.66
CA LEU A 302 -18.64 10.77 10.26
C LEU A 302 -19.09 11.81 9.22
N GLY A 303 -18.49 11.79 8.02
CA GLY A 303 -18.86 12.69 6.92
C GLY A 303 -20.29 12.47 6.43
N TYR A 304 -20.73 11.21 6.31
CA TYR A 304 -22.10 10.86 5.98
C TYR A 304 -23.11 11.39 7.03
N ALA A 305 -22.81 11.18 8.32
CA ALA A 305 -23.66 11.64 9.41
C ALA A 305 -23.80 13.18 9.44
N GLN A 306 -22.69 13.89 9.25
CA GLN A 306 -22.70 15.36 9.20
C GLN A 306 -23.55 15.91 8.04
N GLU A 307 -23.45 15.30 6.86
CA GLU A 307 -24.20 15.75 5.68
C GLU A 307 -25.69 15.37 5.74
N SER A 308 -26.00 14.13 6.19
CA SER A 308 -27.38 13.62 6.25
C SER A 308 -28.15 14.13 7.45
N GLY A 309 -27.49 14.60 8.50
CA GLY A 309 -28.12 14.94 9.78
C GLY A 309 -28.51 13.73 10.64
N ILE A 310 -28.26 12.49 10.19
CA ILE A 310 -28.51 11.27 10.97
C ILE A 310 -27.42 11.15 12.03
N PRO A 311 -27.75 10.86 13.31
CA PRO A 311 -26.76 10.75 14.37
C PRO A 311 -25.65 9.73 14.08
N TYR A 312 -24.39 10.13 14.26
CA TYR A 312 -23.25 9.20 14.25
C TYR A 312 -23.20 8.41 15.57
N GLY A 313 -22.90 7.12 15.48
CA GLY A 313 -22.69 6.28 16.64
C GLY A 313 -21.67 5.18 16.43
N ILE A 314 -21.23 4.56 17.52
CA ILE A 314 -20.32 3.41 17.47
C ILE A 314 -21.17 2.14 17.41
N GLY A 315 -21.12 1.44 16.27
CA GLY A 315 -21.82 0.17 16.09
C GLY A 315 -20.95 -1.05 16.39
N PHE A 316 -19.62 -0.90 16.20
CA PHE A 316 -18.65 -1.98 16.34
C PHE A 316 -17.49 -1.62 17.25
N ILE A 317 -16.98 -2.61 17.95
CA ILE A 317 -15.69 -2.54 18.66
C ILE A 317 -14.75 -3.56 18.05
N LYS A 318 -13.60 -3.08 17.55
CA LYS A 318 -12.51 -3.91 17.03
C LYS A 318 -11.62 -4.36 18.18
N ASN A 319 -11.40 -5.67 18.29
CA ASN A 319 -10.41 -6.21 19.23
C ASN A 319 -9.00 -5.94 18.70
N ARG A 320 -8.29 -4.98 19.30
CA ARG A 320 -6.94 -4.54 18.90
C ARG A 320 -5.83 -5.52 19.29
N TYR A 321 -6.13 -6.50 20.17
CA TYR A 321 -5.15 -7.49 20.64
C TYR A 321 -5.05 -8.72 19.75
N ILE A 322 -5.92 -8.85 18.73
CA ILE A 322 -5.89 -9.96 17.78
C ILE A 322 -5.12 -9.52 16.54
N GLY A 323 -3.90 -10.02 16.40
CA GLY A 323 -3.09 -9.86 15.19
C GLY A 323 -3.59 -10.74 14.03
N ARG A 324 -3.03 -10.51 12.82
CA ARG A 324 -3.31 -11.34 11.62
C ARG A 324 -2.77 -12.77 11.72
N SER A 325 -1.86 -13.06 12.66
CA SER A 325 -1.32 -14.41 12.91
C SER A 325 -2.37 -15.44 13.35
N PHE A 326 -3.62 -15.02 13.61
CA PHE A 326 -4.74 -15.91 13.88
C PHE A 326 -5.30 -16.50 12.57
N ILE A 327 -4.41 -17.08 11.74
CA ILE A 327 -4.80 -17.80 10.53
C ILE A 327 -5.24 -19.20 10.94
N GLN A 328 -6.53 -19.47 10.83
CA GLN A 328 -7.08 -20.79 11.13
C GLN A 328 -7.31 -21.59 9.84
N PRO A 329 -6.98 -22.90 9.80
CA PRO A 329 -6.97 -23.68 8.56
C PRO A 329 -8.36 -24.09 8.05
N THR A 330 -9.43 -24.01 8.83
CA THR A 330 -10.78 -24.45 8.42
C THR A 330 -11.78 -23.31 8.23
N GLN A 331 -12.80 -23.52 7.38
CA GLN A 331 -13.81 -22.52 7.05
C GLN A 331 -14.67 -22.10 8.25
N GLY A 332 -15.07 -23.05 9.13
CA GLY A 332 -15.81 -22.74 10.35
C GLY A 332 -15.01 -21.90 11.34
N GLN A 333 -13.71 -22.14 11.44
CA GLN A 333 -12.81 -21.37 12.29
C GLN A 333 -12.56 -19.95 11.76
N ARG A 334 -12.73 -19.72 10.45
CA ARG A 334 -12.63 -18.37 9.84
C ARG A 334 -13.86 -17.52 10.15
N GLU A 335 -15.05 -18.13 10.25
CA GLU A 335 -16.28 -17.46 10.66
C GLU A 335 -16.22 -17.00 12.12
N ASP A 336 -15.65 -17.83 13.00
CA ASP A 336 -15.41 -17.47 14.39
C ASP A 336 -14.35 -16.37 14.56
N ALA A 337 -13.35 -16.31 13.68
CA ALA A 337 -12.32 -15.28 13.71
C ALA A 337 -12.87 -13.86 13.47
N VAL A 338 -13.93 -13.70 12.66
CA VAL A 338 -14.59 -12.39 12.50
C VAL A 338 -15.30 -12.00 13.78
N LYS A 339 -16.00 -12.93 14.45
CA LYS A 339 -16.68 -12.67 15.73
C LYS A 339 -15.72 -12.23 16.83
N ILE A 340 -14.54 -12.85 16.89
CA ILE A 340 -13.52 -12.50 17.89
C ILE A 340 -12.89 -11.14 17.59
N LYS A 341 -12.79 -10.77 16.30
CA LYS A 341 -12.13 -9.53 15.86
C LYS A 341 -13.04 -8.30 15.91
N LEU A 342 -14.35 -8.49 15.68
CA LEU A 342 -15.31 -7.40 15.56
C LEU A 342 -16.58 -7.73 16.36
N ASN A 343 -16.86 -6.97 17.42
CA ASN A 343 -18.06 -7.11 18.24
C ASN A 343 -19.04 -5.98 17.99
N VAL A 344 -20.35 -6.31 17.91
CA VAL A 344 -21.43 -5.32 17.79
C VAL A 344 -21.81 -4.78 19.16
N LEU A 345 -21.96 -3.47 19.27
CA LEU A 345 -22.57 -2.81 20.43
C LEU A 345 -24.09 -2.91 20.36
N ARG A 346 -24.64 -3.99 20.90
CA ARG A 346 -26.07 -4.33 20.81
C ARG A 346 -27.00 -3.21 21.27
N GLU A 347 -26.66 -2.51 22.36
CA GLU A 347 -27.48 -1.40 22.92
C GLU A 347 -27.62 -0.24 21.91
N ASN A 348 -26.62 -0.03 21.06
CA ASN A 348 -26.66 1.02 20.06
C ASN A 348 -27.41 0.62 18.78
N ILE A 349 -27.62 -0.69 18.56
CA ILE A 349 -28.13 -1.25 17.30
C ILE A 349 -29.54 -1.79 17.40
N LYS A 350 -29.88 -2.39 18.53
CA LYS A 350 -31.16 -3.07 18.72
C LYS A 350 -32.36 -2.15 18.44
N GLY A 351 -33.25 -2.59 17.56
CA GLY A 351 -34.47 -1.90 17.17
C GLY A 351 -34.26 -0.69 16.24
N LYS A 352 -33.03 -0.47 15.72
CA LYS A 352 -32.73 0.69 14.89
C LYS A 352 -32.59 0.30 13.41
N ARG A 353 -32.87 1.28 12.55
CA ARG A 353 -32.50 1.32 11.13
C ARG A 353 -31.07 1.90 11.04
N VAL A 354 -30.15 1.15 10.50
CA VAL A 354 -28.71 1.43 10.56
C VAL A 354 -28.17 1.76 9.17
N VAL A 355 -27.47 2.88 9.03
CA VAL A 355 -26.58 3.13 7.89
C VAL A 355 -25.19 2.67 8.29
N MET A 356 -24.69 1.64 7.61
CA MET A 356 -23.35 1.11 7.77
C MET A 356 -22.45 1.58 6.65
N ILE A 357 -21.35 2.27 6.99
CA ILE A 357 -20.38 2.76 6.02
C ILE A 357 -19.14 1.86 6.05
N ASP A 358 -18.71 1.40 4.85
CA ASP A 358 -17.46 0.66 4.65
C ASP A 358 -16.66 1.31 3.51
N ASP A 359 -15.37 1.00 3.42
CA ASP A 359 -14.50 1.55 2.38
C ASP A 359 -14.75 0.92 1.01
N SER A 360 -14.92 -0.39 0.95
CA SER A 360 -14.98 -1.16 -0.30
C SER A 360 -15.59 -2.54 -0.11
N ILE A 361 -16.07 -3.12 -1.22
CA ILE A 361 -16.50 -4.52 -1.29
C ILE A 361 -15.75 -5.19 -2.45
N VAL A 362 -14.97 -6.25 -2.13
CA VAL A 362 -14.26 -7.04 -3.15
C VAL A 362 -15.04 -8.31 -3.48
N ARG A 363 -15.09 -9.28 -2.57
CA ARG A 363 -15.77 -10.57 -2.75
C ARG A 363 -17.14 -10.64 -2.08
N GLY A 364 -17.40 -9.76 -1.11
CA GLY A 364 -18.66 -9.63 -0.38
C GLY A 364 -18.83 -10.56 0.83
N THR A 365 -17.97 -11.55 1.06
CA THR A 365 -18.14 -12.50 2.17
C THR A 365 -17.98 -11.85 3.53
N THR A 366 -17.01 -10.95 3.69
CA THR A 366 -16.81 -10.19 4.93
C THR A 366 -17.98 -9.24 5.19
N SER A 367 -18.42 -8.51 4.17
CA SER A 367 -19.54 -7.57 4.29
C SER A 367 -20.85 -8.29 4.66
N ALA A 368 -21.18 -9.43 4.02
CA ALA A 368 -22.33 -10.24 4.37
C ALA A 368 -22.27 -10.72 5.83
N ARG A 369 -21.07 -11.10 6.31
CA ARG A 369 -20.91 -11.51 7.72
C ARG A 369 -21.13 -10.36 8.70
N ILE A 370 -20.60 -9.17 8.38
CA ILE A 370 -20.79 -7.96 9.21
C ILE A 370 -22.28 -7.59 9.27
N VAL A 371 -23.00 -7.66 8.14
CA VAL A 371 -24.46 -7.46 8.09
C VAL A 371 -25.19 -8.47 8.95
N SER A 372 -24.85 -9.76 8.88
CA SER A 372 -25.42 -10.80 9.76
C SER A 372 -25.24 -10.47 11.24
N LEU A 373 -24.07 -9.96 11.65
CA LEU A 373 -23.84 -9.55 13.04
C LEU A 373 -24.76 -8.40 13.48
N LEU A 374 -25.04 -7.42 12.63
CA LEU A 374 -25.99 -6.34 12.93
C LEU A 374 -27.43 -6.87 13.06
N ARG A 375 -27.83 -7.79 12.14
CA ARG A 375 -29.15 -8.44 12.23
C ARG A 375 -29.28 -9.28 13.51
N GLU A 376 -28.26 -10.07 13.86
CA GLU A 376 -28.21 -10.84 15.11
C GLU A 376 -28.26 -9.94 16.36
N ALA A 377 -27.76 -8.71 16.26
CA ALA A 377 -27.83 -7.69 17.31
C ALA A 377 -29.19 -6.99 17.39
N GLY A 378 -30.09 -7.23 16.43
CA GLY A 378 -31.47 -6.73 16.43
C GLY A 378 -31.65 -5.45 15.60
N ALA A 379 -30.83 -5.15 14.62
CA ALA A 379 -31.08 -4.09 13.64
C ALA A 379 -32.36 -4.41 12.86
N THR A 380 -33.26 -3.44 12.72
CA THR A 380 -34.49 -3.57 11.95
C THR A 380 -34.26 -3.42 10.46
N GLU A 381 -33.39 -2.49 10.08
CA GLU A 381 -32.91 -2.28 8.72
C GLU A 381 -31.40 -2.07 8.73
N VAL A 382 -30.72 -2.51 7.67
CA VAL A 382 -29.29 -2.30 7.43
C VAL A 382 -29.08 -1.75 6.02
N HIS A 383 -28.71 -0.49 5.93
CA HIS A 383 -28.39 0.21 4.69
C HIS A 383 -26.89 0.33 4.54
N MET A 384 -26.30 -0.33 3.57
CA MET A 384 -24.85 -0.28 3.34
C MET A 384 -24.48 0.82 2.35
N ARG A 385 -23.46 1.60 2.71
CA ARG A 385 -22.87 2.63 1.84
C ARG A 385 -21.37 2.37 1.76
N VAL A 386 -20.85 2.41 0.55
CA VAL A 386 -19.45 2.06 0.25
C VAL A 386 -18.76 3.29 -0.29
N SER A 387 -17.68 3.74 0.38
CA SER A 387 -16.97 4.97 0.02
C SER A 387 -16.02 4.84 -1.18
N ALA A 388 -16.19 3.77 -1.96
CA ALA A 388 -15.54 3.54 -3.26
C ALA A 388 -16.57 3.10 -4.29
N PRO A 389 -16.28 3.25 -5.60
CA PRO A 389 -17.02 2.57 -6.66
C PRO A 389 -16.85 1.05 -6.60
N PRO A 390 -17.72 0.26 -7.25
CA PRO A 390 -17.55 -1.19 -7.31
C PRO A 390 -16.29 -1.58 -8.09
N PHE A 391 -15.50 -2.51 -7.55
CA PHE A 391 -14.37 -3.10 -8.27
C PHE A 391 -14.86 -3.98 -9.40
N ARG A 392 -14.43 -3.67 -10.63
CA ARG A 392 -14.77 -4.40 -11.85
C ARG A 392 -13.58 -4.95 -12.61
N HIS A 393 -12.36 -4.46 -12.32
CA HIS A 393 -11.14 -4.82 -13.04
C HIS A 393 -9.97 -5.08 -12.06
N PRO A 394 -8.98 -5.90 -12.47
CA PRO A 394 -7.80 -6.16 -11.65
C PRO A 394 -6.94 -4.89 -11.48
N CYS A 395 -6.11 -4.86 -10.45
CA CYS A 395 -5.10 -3.82 -10.29
C CYS A 395 -3.73 -4.32 -10.79
N PHE A 396 -3.05 -3.49 -11.60
CA PHE A 396 -1.72 -3.78 -12.12
C PHE A 396 -0.60 -3.02 -11.39
N PHE A 397 -0.95 -2.10 -10.47
CA PHE A 397 -0.01 -1.14 -9.89
C PHE A 397 0.24 -1.35 -8.39
N GLY A 398 -0.09 -2.54 -7.86
CA GLY A 398 0.32 -2.97 -6.53
C GLY A 398 -0.81 -3.35 -5.57
N THR A 399 -2.09 -3.10 -5.87
CA THR A 399 -3.21 -3.57 -5.04
C THR A 399 -3.51 -5.04 -5.29
N ASP A 400 -3.83 -5.80 -4.25
CA ASP A 400 -4.14 -7.23 -4.35
C ASP A 400 -5.55 -7.52 -4.91
N ILE A 401 -5.80 -7.08 -6.13
CA ILE A 401 -6.99 -7.41 -6.94
C ILE A 401 -6.50 -8.13 -8.18
N ASP A 402 -6.57 -9.46 -8.17
CA ASP A 402 -5.87 -10.33 -9.11
C ASP A 402 -6.71 -10.75 -10.32
N SER A 403 -8.01 -10.93 -10.17
CA SER A 403 -8.88 -11.37 -11.26
C SER A 403 -10.33 -10.89 -11.10
N GLU A 404 -11.00 -10.70 -12.22
CA GLU A 404 -12.43 -10.33 -12.28
C GLU A 404 -13.33 -11.41 -11.68
N GLU A 405 -12.94 -12.68 -11.78
CA GLU A 405 -13.69 -13.82 -11.25
C GLU A 405 -13.92 -13.76 -9.75
N ASN A 406 -13.04 -13.09 -9.03
CA ASN A 406 -13.11 -12.92 -7.58
C ASN A 406 -13.97 -11.72 -7.15
N LEU A 407 -14.31 -10.83 -8.07
CA LEU A 407 -15.02 -9.58 -7.77
C LEU A 407 -16.53 -9.80 -7.73
N ILE A 408 -17.19 -9.36 -6.64
CA ILE A 408 -18.64 -9.49 -6.49
C ILE A 408 -19.38 -8.71 -7.59
N ALA A 409 -18.89 -7.52 -7.98
CA ALA A 409 -19.50 -6.69 -9.01
C ALA A 409 -19.29 -7.22 -10.45
N CYS A 410 -18.46 -8.26 -10.63
CA CYS A 410 -18.35 -9.01 -11.88
C CYS A 410 -19.25 -10.25 -11.89
N LYS A 411 -19.54 -10.81 -10.72
CA LYS A 411 -20.47 -11.95 -10.56
C LYS A 411 -21.93 -11.55 -10.69
N PHE A 412 -22.25 -10.36 -10.18
CA PHE A 412 -23.60 -9.80 -10.20
C PHE A 412 -23.57 -8.46 -10.95
N HIS A 413 -24.42 -8.33 -11.97
CA HIS A 413 -24.40 -7.15 -12.83
C HIS A 413 -25.16 -5.97 -12.21
N GLU A 414 -26.23 -6.27 -11.46
CA GLU A 414 -27.08 -5.28 -10.83
C GLU A 414 -26.75 -5.11 -9.34
N ILE A 415 -26.77 -3.85 -8.86
CA ILE A 415 -26.53 -3.53 -7.45
C ILE A 415 -27.58 -4.19 -6.54
N SER A 416 -28.81 -4.36 -7.04
CA SER A 416 -29.90 -5.05 -6.33
C SER A 416 -29.57 -6.52 -6.03
N GLU A 417 -28.87 -7.21 -6.94
CA GLU A 417 -28.46 -8.59 -6.75
C GLU A 417 -27.36 -8.68 -5.67
N ILE A 418 -26.39 -7.74 -5.71
CA ILE A 418 -25.36 -7.62 -4.68
C ILE A 418 -25.99 -7.33 -3.32
N SER A 419 -26.96 -6.41 -3.26
CA SER A 419 -27.72 -6.07 -2.05
C SER A 419 -28.39 -7.32 -1.44
N CYS A 420 -29.04 -8.11 -2.26
CA CYS A 420 -29.67 -9.36 -1.85
C CYS A 420 -28.65 -10.37 -1.32
N GLN A 421 -27.52 -10.54 -2.04
CA GLN A 421 -26.43 -11.44 -1.62
C GLN A 421 -25.81 -11.06 -0.29
N LEU A 422 -25.71 -9.75 0.00
CA LEU A 422 -25.18 -9.24 1.27
C LEU A 422 -26.21 -9.24 2.40
N GLY A 423 -27.49 -9.36 2.09
CA GLY A 423 -28.61 -9.32 3.06
C GLY A 423 -28.91 -7.92 3.61
N VAL A 424 -28.62 -6.87 2.82
CA VAL A 424 -28.89 -5.48 3.18
C VAL A 424 -30.20 -4.99 2.54
N ASP A 425 -30.86 -4.03 3.19
CA ASP A 425 -32.12 -3.43 2.70
C ASP A 425 -31.84 -2.44 1.56
N SER A 426 -30.68 -1.80 1.54
CA SER A 426 -30.19 -1.02 0.40
C SER A 426 -28.67 -0.95 0.36
N LEU A 427 -28.14 -0.85 -0.85
CA LEU A 427 -26.71 -0.72 -1.14
C LEU A 427 -26.48 0.50 -2.01
N GLY A 428 -25.49 1.34 -1.66
CA GLY A 428 -25.03 2.46 -2.47
C GLY A 428 -23.52 2.54 -2.50
N TYR A 429 -22.96 2.67 -3.70
CA TYR A 429 -21.55 2.90 -3.94
C TYR A 429 -21.30 4.37 -4.28
N LEU A 430 -20.17 4.91 -3.85
CA LEU A 430 -19.72 6.23 -4.30
C LEU A 430 -19.50 6.21 -5.82
N SER A 431 -19.95 7.25 -6.51
CA SER A 431 -19.71 7.39 -7.95
C SER A 431 -18.22 7.61 -8.27
N VAL A 432 -17.80 7.27 -9.49
CA VAL A 432 -16.43 7.54 -9.96
C VAL A 432 -16.16 9.05 -9.97
N GLU A 433 -17.16 9.83 -10.41
CA GLU A 433 -17.10 11.29 -10.46
C GLU A 433 -16.83 11.88 -9.07
N SER A 434 -17.59 11.48 -8.05
CA SER A 434 -17.38 11.95 -6.68
C SER A 434 -16.07 11.43 -6.09
N THR A 435 -15.59 10.28 -6.52
CA THR A 435 -14.28 9.76 -6.11
C THR A 435 -13.14 10.66 -6.58
N HIS A 436 -13.24 11.28 -7.76
CA HIS A 436 -12.25 12.25 -8.24
C HIS A 436 -12.28 13.59 -7.48
N GLU A 437 -13.37 13.91 -6.80
CA GLU A 437 -13.49 15.11 -5.97
C GLU A 437 -12.85 14.96 -4.56
N LEU A 438 -12.48 13.74 -4.16
CA LEU A 438 -11.97 13.46 -2.80
C LEU A 438 -10.71 14.24 -2.47
N ALA A 439 -9.82 14.40 -3.45
CA ALA A 439 -8.54 15.07 -3.29
C ALA A 439 -8.24 16.02 -4.48
N LYS A 440 -9.25 16.72 -4.98
CA LYS A 440 -9.11 17.64 -6.12
C LYS A 440 -8.12 18.78 -5.88
N GLU A 441 -7.91 19.17 -4.63
CA GLU A 441 -6.97 20.23 -4.24
C GLU A 441 -5.51 19.83 -4.54
N SER A 442 -5.20 18.53 -4.67
CA SER A 442 -3.88 18.05 -5.06
C SER A 442 -3.47 18.50 -6.46
N GLY A 443 -4.45 18.79 -7.33
CA GLY A 443 -4.21 19.06 -8.74
C GLY A 443 -3.70 17.85 -9.54
N PHE A 444 -3.78 16.64 -8.98
CA PHE A 444 -3.48 15.36 -9.63
C PHE A 444 -4.71 14.79 -10.33
N GLY A 445 -4.50 14.08 -11.44
CA GLY A 445 -5.43 13.07 -11.90
C GLY A 445 -5.34 11.82 -11.02
N PHE A 446 -6.26 10.90 -11.21
CA PHE A 446 -6.30 9.66 -10.44
C PHE A 446 -6.11 8.43 -11.32
N CYS A 447 -5.45 7.40 -10.77
CA CYS A 447 -5.58 6.04 -11.26
C CYS A 447 -6.80 5.42 -10.57
N ASP A 448 -7.80 5.08 -11.37
CA ASP A 448 -9.07 4.45 -10.98
C ASP A 448 -9.38 3.22 -11.84
N GLY A 449 -8.37 2.67 -12.52
CA GLY A 449 -8.51 1.56 -13.46
C GLY A 449 -9.19 0.32 -12.89
N CYS A 450 -9.07 0.07 -11.58
CA CYS A 450 -9.77 -1.03 -10.91
C CYS A 450 -11.31 -0.84 -10.89
N PHE A 451 -11.80 0.39 -11.08
CA PHE A 451 -13.23 0.70 -11.18
C PHE A 451 -13.68 0.82 -12.64
N THR A 452 -12.88 1.49 -13.48
CA THR A 452 -13.26 1.93 -14.83
C THR A 452 -12.71 1.07 -15.97
N GLY A 453 -11.65 0.28 -15.72
CA GLY A 453 -10.89 -0.42 -16.77
C GLY A 453 -9.95 0.49 -17.58
N HIS A 454 -9.90 1.80 -17.27
CA HIS A 454 -9.01 2.75 -17.94
C HIS A 454 -7.75 2.96 -17.10
N TYR A 455 -6.61 2.47 -17.59
CA TYR A 455 -5.34 2.57 -16.90
C TYR A 455 -4.49 3.68 -17.50
N PRO A 456 -3.75 4.46 -16.68
CA PRO A 456 -2.91 5.57 -17.16
C PRO A 456 -1.76 5.15 -18.07
N ILE A 457 -1.33 3.90 -18.00
CA ILE A 457 -0.28 3.31 -18.84
C ILE A 457 -0.75 1.95 -19.37
N PRO A 458 -0.16 1.44 -20.47
CA PRO A 458 -0.48 0.12 -20.99
C PRO A 458 -0.27 -0.99 -19.95
N THR A 459 -1.23 -1.90 -19.87
CA THR A 459 -1.21 -3.04 -18.95
C THR A 459 -1.16 -4.37 -19.72
N PRO A 460 -0.58 -5.44 -19.15
CA PRO A 460 -0.57 -6.76 -19.77
C PRO A 460 -2.00 -7.33 -19.86
N LYS A 461 -2.27 -8.13 -20.88
CA LYS A 461 -3.59 -8.76 -21.08
C LYS A 461 -3.94 -9.80 -20.02
N GLN A 462 -2.97 -10.40 -19.41
CA GLN A 462 -3.11 -11.36 -18.30
C GLN A 462 -2.02 -11.11 -17.27
N GLN A 463 -2.39 -11.05 -16.00
CA GLN A 463 -1.47 -11.00 -14.88
C GLN A 463 -1.56 -12.33 -14.13
N SER A 464 -0.45 -13.07 -14.05
CA SER A 464 -0.29 -14.18 -13.11
C SER A 464 0.68 -13.70 -12.02
N LYS A 465 0.20 -13.55 -10.79
CA LYS A 465 1.03 -13.19 -9.63
C LYS A 465 2.08 -14.26 -9.33
N ASP A 466 1.75 -15.52 -9.62
CA ASP A 466 2.54 -16.70 -9.30
C ASP A 466 3.36 -17.22 -10.49
N LYS A 467 3.51 -16.42 -11.54
CA LYS A 467 4.16 -16.82 -12.80
C LYS A 467 5.57 -17.44 -12.61
N PHE A 468 6.28 -17.04 -11.57
CA PHE A 468 7.61 -17.57 -11.25
C PHE A 468 7.59 -18.64 -10.16
N GLU A 469 6.41 -19.03 -9.64
CA GLU A 469 6.20 -20.01 -8.58
C GLU A 469 5.44 -21.26 -9.07
N GLU A 470 5.11 -21.32 -10.37
CA GLU A 470 4.47 -22.48 -10.99
C GLU A 470 5.42 -23.69 -11.01
N LYS A 471 4.84 -24.89 -10.79
CA LYS A 471 5.61 -26.11 -10.87
C LYS A 471 6.07 -26.35 -12.31
N LEU A 472 7.33 -26.74 -12.51
CA LEU A 472 7.94 -26.99 -13.83
C LEU A 472 7.21 -28.04 -14.69
N ASN A 473 6.40 -28.91 -14.08
CA ASN A 473 5.58 -29.90 -14.80
C ASN A 473 4.26 -29.35 -15.35
N GLN A 474 3.88 -28.12 -15.00
CA GLN A 474 2.87 -27.33 -15.68
C GLN A 474 3.61 -26.38 -16.60
N PHE A 475 3.94 -26.80 -17.81
CA PHE A 475 4.71 -26.04 -18.80
C PHE A 475 4.15 -24.63 -18.93
N SER A 476 4.77 -23.68 -18.22
CA SER A 476 4.47 -22.29 -18.42
C SER A 476 5.06 -21.87 -19.77
N SER A 477 4.30 -21.09 -20.54
CA SER A 477 4.73 -20.52 -21.82
C SER A 477 6.03 -19.71 -21.75
N TYR A 478 6.52 -19.45 -20.53
CA TYR A 478 7.75 -18.72 -20.26
C TYR A 478 9.00 -19.54 -20.62
N TYR A 479 8.98 -20.86 -20.45
CA TYR A 479 10.10 -21.76 -20.76
C TYR A 479 10.02 -22.40 -22.17
N GLN A 480 8.85 -22.36 -22.83
CA GLN A 480 8.65 -22.98 -24.15
C GLN A 480 9.34 -22.25 -25.33
N VAL A 481 10.03 -21.15 -25.09
CA VAL A 481 10.68 -20.34 -26.14
C VAL A 481 12.21 -20.53 -26.19
N LEU A 482 12.74 -21.51 -25.46
CA LEU A 482 14.19 -21.77 -25.36
C LEU A 482 14.69 -23.01 -26.10
N ASP A 483 13.82 -23.75 -26.82
CA ASP A 483 14.21 -24.84 -27.72
C ASP A 483 14.21 -24.40 -29.19
#